data_36ad7f9fdc16c880c327cc8a3cb031e1
#
_entry.id   36ad7f9fdc16c880c327cc8a3cb031e1
#
_cell.length_a   1.000
_cell.length_b   1.000
_cell.length_c   1.000
_cell.angle_alpha   90.00
_cell.angle_beta   90.00
_cell.angle_gamma   90.00
#
_symmetry.space_group_name_H-M   'P 1'
#
loop_
_entity.id
_entity.type
_entity.pdbx_description
1 polymer ?
#
loop_
_entity_poly.entity_id
_entity_poly.type
_entity_poly.pdbx_seq_one_letter_code
_entity_poly.pdbx_strand_id
1 'polypeptide(L)' 'MWRLLSLEKPSRNGDYLVKVIPEIDRIGVEETVVMRYYNGCFLSSDSRYNSGYKLIAWKNL' A
#
# COMPACT_ATOMS: atom_id res chain seq x y z
N MET A 1 -3.26 -7.89 11.85
CA MET A 1 -4.23 -6.78 11.96
C MET A 1 -3.83 -5.65 11.01
N TRP A 2 -4.77 -5.15 10.26
CA TRP A 2 -4.51 -4.04 9.34
C TRP A 2 -4.31 -2.73 10.09
N ARG A 3 -3.33 -1.93 9.65
CA ARG A 3 -3.04 -0.61 10.22
C ARG A 3 -3.26 0.45 9.15
N LEU A 4 -3.99 1.51 9.52
CA LEU A 4 -4.27 2.59 8.58
C LEU A 4 -3.03 3.44 8.36
N LEU A 5 -2.69 3.68 7.10
CA LEU A 5 -1.53 4.50 6.74
C LEU A 5 -1.68 5.96 7.19
N SER A 6 -2.91 6.43 7.33
CA SER A 6 -3.15 7.77 7.85
C SER A 6 -2.79 7.92 9.32
N LEU A 7 -2.68 6.80 10.05
CA LEU A 7 -2.40 6.81 11.49
C LEU A 7 -0.99 6.36 11.82
N GLU A 8 -0.44 5.40 11.08
CA GLU A 8 0.91 4.94 11.34
C GLU A 8 1.53 4.32 10.10
N LYS A 9 2.85 4.39 10.04
CA LYS A 9 3.65 3.77 8.99
C LYS A 9 4.49 2.66 9.59
N PRO A 10 4.97 1.70 8.76
CA PRO A 10 5.89 0.68 9.26
C PRO A 10 7.13 1.30 9.89
N SER A 11 7.63 0.67 10.95
CA SER A 11 8.84 1.14 11.62
C SER A 11 10.11 0.60 10.98
N ARG A 12 10.00 -0.37 10.09
CA ARG A 12 11.14 -1.00 9.44
C ARG A 12 10.95 -1.10 7.95
N ASN A 13 12.04 -1.03 7.21
CA ASN A 13 12.02 -1.35 5.79
C ASN A 13 11.73 -2.83 5.63
N GLY A 14 11.05 -3.20 4.55
CA GLY A 14 10.73 -4.59 4.28
C GLY A 14 9.50 -4.72 3.41
N ASP A 15 9.03 -5.95 3.26
CA ASP A 15 7.86 -6.23 2.44
C ASP A 15 6.63 -6.35 3.34
N TYR A 16 5.53 -5.74 2.87
CA TYR A 16 4.27 -5.71 3.61
C TYR A 16 3.12 -5.95 2.65
N LEU A 17 2.00 -6.42 3.21
CA LEU A 17 0.74 -6.43 2.47
C LEU A 17 0.13 -5.04 2.57
N VAL A 18 -0.34 -4.51 1.45
CA VAL A 18 -0.91 -3.16 1.38
C VAL A 18 -2.24 -3.21 0.67
N LYS A 19 -3.24 -2.56 1.25
CA LYS A 19 -4.52 -2.37 0.60
C LYS A 19 -4.48 -1.11 -0.24
N VAL A 20 -4.85 -1.25 -1.51
CA VAL A 20 -4.84 -0.14 -2.46
C VAL A 20 -6.19 -0.03 -3.16
N ILE A 21 -6.54 1.18 -3.56
CA ILE A 21 -7.78 1.46 -4.28
C ILE A 21 -7.45 2.43 -5.42
N PRO A 22 -8.05 2.23 -6.62
CA PRO A 22 -7.81 3.18 -7.72
C PRO A 22 -8.26 4.58 -7.35
N GLU A 23 -7.44 5.59 -7.64
CA GLU A 23 -7.78 6.97 -7.33
C GLU A 23 -8.88 7.52 -8.24
N ILE A 24 -8.86 7.10 -9.51
CA ILE A 24 -9.78 7.63 -10.51
C ILE A 24 -11.16 6.99 -10.37
N ASP A 25 -11.20 5.70 -10.12
CA ASP A 25 -12.44 4.95 -10.00
C ASP A 25 -12.60 4.49 -8.56
N ARG A 26 -13.27 5.32 -7.76
CA ARG A 26 -13.49 5.01 -6.34
C ARG A 26 -14.51 3.91 -6.12
N ILE A 27 -15.19 3.49 -7.16
CA ILE A 27 -16.09 2.35 -7.11
C ILE A 27 -15.30 1.08 -7.39
N GLY A 28 -14.05 1.23 -7.80
CA GLY A 28 -13.18 0.12 -8.11
C GLY A 28 -12.92 -0.78 -6.92
N VAL A 29 -12.56 -2.00 -7.20
CA VAL A 29 -12.34 -3.02 -6.19
C VAL A 29 -11.05 -2.73 -5.43
N GLU A 30 -11.15 -2.80 -4.11
CA GLU A 30 -9.98 -2.74 -3.25
C GLU A 30 -9.10 -3.97 -3.52
N GLU A 31 -7.80 -3.75 -3.69
CA GLU A 31 -6.85 -4.83 -3.93
C GLU A 31 -5.85 -4.92 -2.79
N THR A 32 -5.34 -6.12 -2.56
CA THR A 32 -4.27 -6.36 -1.60
C THR A 32 -3.05 -6.81 -2.38
N VAL A 33 -1.96 -6.06 -2.24
CA VAL A 33 -0.72 -6.34 -2.97
C VAL A 33 0.46 -6.31 -2.03
N VAL A 34 1.54 -7.00 -2.40
CA VAL A 34 2.80 -6.92 -1.66
C VAL A 34 3.57 -5.72 -2.17
N MET A 35 3.99 -4.86 -1.25
CA MET A 35 4.82 -3.71 -1.59
C MET A 35 6.01 -3.64 -0.66
N ARG A 36 7.10 -3.09 -1.16
CA ARG A 36 8.30 -2.87 -0.36
C ARG A 36 8.25 -1.47 0.26
N TYR A 37 8.46 -1.41 1.56
CA TYR A 37 8.59 -0.15 2.28
C TYR A 37 10.07 0.18 2.42
N TYR A 38 10.48 1.34 1.91
CA TYR A 38 11.87 1.77 1.96
C TYR A 38 11.94 3.28 2.06
N ASN A 39 12.68 3.78 3.04
CA ASN A 39 12.88 5.21 3.25
C ASN A 39 11.59 6.02 3.30
N GLY A 40 10.58 5.47 3.94
CA GLY A 40 9.31 6.18 4.12
C GLY A 40 8.33 6.06 2.97
N CYS A 41 8.66 5.27 1.95
CA CYS A 41 7.79 5.10 0.78
C CYS A 41 7.50 3.64 0.52
N PHE A 42 6.29 3.37 0.01
CA PHE A 42 5.93 2.05 -0.48
C PHE A 42 6.12 2.01 -1.99
N LEU A 43 6.77 0.94 -2.47
CA LEU A 43 6.97 0.72 -3.89
C LEU A 43 6.58 -0.69 -4.25
N SER A 44 5.88 -0.85 -5.36
CA SER A 44 5.52 -2.16 -5.90
C SER A 44 6.48 -2.53 -7.02
N SER A 45 6.76 -3.82 -7.16
CA SER A 45 7.46 -4.35 -8.32
C SER A 45 6.62 -4.23 -9.59
N ASP A 46 5.30 -4.13 -9.44
CA ASP A 46 4.39 -3.86 -10.54
C ASP A 46 4.16 -2.35 -10.60
N SER A 47 4.73 -1.70 -11.62
CA SER A 47 4.68 -0.24 -11.75
C SER A 47 3.26 0.30 -11.80
N ARG A 48 2.28 -0.54 -12.14
CA ARG A 48 0.88 -0.14 -12.18
C ARG A 48 0.40 0.43 -10.83
N TYR A 49 0.92 -0.11 -9.72
CA TYR A 49 0.51 0.31 -8.39
C TYR A 49 1.31 1.49 -7.83
N ASN A 50 2.32 1.96 -8.55
CA ASN A 50 3.15 3.07 -8.08
C ASN A 50 2.57 4.44 -8.45
N SER A 51 1.52 4.46 -9.26
CA SER A 51 0.79 5.69 -9.57
C SER A 51 -0.66 5.34 -9.87
N GLY A 52 -1.56 6.28 -9.59
CA GLY A 52 -2.98 6.08 -9.86
C GLY A 52 -3.71 5.24 -8.82
N TYR A 53 -3.05 4.84 -7.75
CA TYR A 53 -3.65 4.10 -6.65
C TYR A 53 -3.42 4.82 -5.33
N LYS A 54 -4.42 4.78 -4.47
CA LYS A 54 -4.31 5.29 -3.12
C LYS A 54 -4.05 4.13 -2.17
N LEU A 55 -3.01 4.24 -1.35
CA LEU A 55 -2.68 3.25 -0.34
C LEU A 55 -3.48 3.56 0.92
N ILE A 56 -4.17 2.56 1.46
CA ILE A 56 -5.09 2.76 2.57
C ILE A 56 -4.54 2.19 3.86
N ALA A 57 -4.10 0.94 3.82
CA ALA A 57 -3.71 0.21 5.02
C ALA A 57 -2.60 -0.78 4.69
N TRP A 58 -1.91 -1.22 5.73
CA TRP A 58 -0.83 -2.19 5.59
C TRP A 58 -0.84 -3.16 6.75
N LYS A 59 -0.20 -4.31 6.56
CA LYS A 59 0.07 -5.24 7.65
C LYS A 59 1.29 -6.08 7.32
N ASN A 60 1.84 -6.73 8.34
CA ASN A 60 2.97 -7.63 8.15
C ASN A 60 2.59 -8.82 7.26
N LEU A 61 3.56 -9.29 6.50
CA LEU A 61 3.42 -10.51 5.73
C LEU A 61 3.24 -11.72 6.64
#